data_86876b2247a72aee4febf86d57686542
#
_entry.id   86876b2247a72aee4febf86d57686542
#
_cell.length_a   1.000
_cell.length_b   1.000
_cell.length_c   1.000
_cell.angle_alpha   90.00
_cell.angle_beta   90.00
_cell.angle_gamma   90.00
#
_symmetry.space_group_name_H-M   'P 1'
#
loop_
_entity.id
_entity.type
_entity.pdbx_description
1 polymer ?
#
loop_
_entity_poly.entity_id
_entity_poly.type
_entity_poly.pdbx_seq_one_letter_code
_entity_poly.pdbx_strand_id
1 'polypeptide(L)'
;MDLTTTTTQQITNCASCFNQVNDNDAFCTSCGYPIKGSEEEQQKFLMDKSYKELNLEEAQKQVKKASYAMYYIAGATMVAGLIFYGVNKDGNGGALFLVNSILAVLFAVIGFWCTRMPLAGVITGTSLYALIFILNAISNPLTILSGIIFKIFIIGWFIRGIKSALEAEKLKKDLNIG
;
A
#
# COMPACT_ATOMS: atom_id res chain seq x y z
N MET A 1 22.97 8.21 60.91
CA MET A 1 22.97 6.92 60.14
C MET A 1 21.77 7.02 59.20
N ASP A 2 22.00 7.60 58.02
CA ASP A 2 20.96 7.67 56.99
C ASP A 2 20.91 6.31 56.26
N LEU A 3 19.81 5.58 56.49
CA LEU A 3 19.48 4.41 55.70
C LEU A 3 18.90 4.91 54.37
N THR A 4 19.77 5.09 53.39
CA THR A 4 19.36 5.21 51.98
C THR A 4 18.71 3.89 51.56
N THR A 5 17.39 3.86 51.59
CA THR A 5 16.61 2.77 51.02
C THR A 5 16.77 2.81 49.51
N THR A 6 17.76 2.07 49.00
CA THR A 6 17.91 1.85 47.56
C THR A 6 16.74 1.00 47.10
N THR A 7 15.69 1.62 46.62
CA THR A 7 14.59 0.91 45.95
C THR A 7 15.15 0.26 44.69
N THR A 8 15.45 -1.01 44.77
CA THR A 8 15.84 -1.82 43.60
C THR A 8 14.64 -1.85 42.66
N GLN A 9 14.64 -0.98 41.66
CA GLN A 9 13.65 -1.05 40.60
C GLN A 9 13.87 -2.35 39.84
N GLN A 10 12.95 -3.29 39.99
CA GLN A 10 12.94 -4.49 39.15
C GLN A 10 12.54 -4.09 37.75
N ILE A 11 13.47 -4.25 36.83
CA ILE A 11 13.25 -4.02 35.39
C ILE A 11 12.72 -5.33 34.80
N THR A 12 11.48 -5.32 34.35
CA THR A 12 10.85 -6.44 33.68
C THR A 12 10.63 -6.12 32.21
N ASN A 13 10.41 -7.15 31.40
CA ASN A 13 10.11 -6.97 29.98
C ASN A 13 8.61 -6.93 29.76
N CYS A 14 8.13 -6.01 28.94
CA CYS A 14 6.75 -5.92 28.55
C CYS A 14 6.28 -7.21 27.85
N ALA A 15 5.15 -7.76 28.26
CA ALA A 15 4.59 -8.98 27.66
C ALA A 15 4.16 -8.83 26.20
N SER A 16 3.93 -7.60 25.73
CA SER A 16 3.48 -7.32 24.35
C SER A 16 4.59 -6.95 23.37
N CYS A 17 5.61 -6.18 23.79
CA CYS A 17 6.65 -5.66 22.90
C CYS A 17 8.07 -5.99 23.35
N PHE A 18 8.25 -6.66 24.47
CA PHE A 18 9.52 -7.06 25.07
C PHE A 18 10.47 -5.91 25.45
N ASN A 19 10.03 -4.65 25.35
CA ASN A 19 10.80 -3.53 25.84
C ASN A 19 10.87 -3.53 27.36
N GLN A 20 11.96 -2.98 27.90
CA GLN A 20 12.15 -2.84 29.33
C GLN A 20 11.13 -1.87 29.93
N VAL A 21 10.49 -2.26 31.01
CA VAL A 21 9.49 -1.48 31.73
C VAL A 21 9.74 -1.60 33.23
N ASN A 22 9.33 -0.58 34.00
CA ASN A 22 9.38 -0.66 35.45
C ASN A 22 8.08 -1.28 35.97
N ASP A 23 8.14 -2.10 36.99
CA ASP A 23 6.96 -2.72 37.62
C ASP A 23 5.99 -1.68 38.20
N ASN A 24 6.45 -0.47 38.39
CA ASN A 24 5.60 0.63 38.87
C ASN A 24 4.81 1.36 37.78
N ASP A 25 5.13 1.13 36.51
CA ASP A 25 4.45 1.77 35.39
C ASP A 25 3.04 1.17 35.20
N ALA A 26 2.04 2.01 34.99
CA ALA A 26 0.67 1.56 34.71
C ALA A 26 0.56 0.99 33.30
N PHE A 27 1.32 1.57 32.34
CA PHE A 27 1.32 1.21 30.93
C PHE A 27 2.75 1.18 30.39
N CYS A 28 2.99 0.31 29.41
CA CYS A 28 4.24 0.31 28.68
C CYS A 28 4.38 1.59 27.83
N THR A 29 5.44 2.36 28.03
CA THR A 29 5.70 3.62 27.31
C THR A 29 5.91 3.44 25.82
N SER A 30 6.32 2.24 25.39
CA SER A 30 6.60 1.93 23.99
C SER A 30 5.34 1.48 23.21
N CYS A 31 4.50 0.62 23.79
CA CYS A 31 3.37 0.03 23.07
C CYS A 31 1.99 0.29 23.71
N GLY A 32 1.94 0.92 24.89
CA GLY A 32 0.68 1.17 25.60
C GLY A 32 0.08 -0.05 26.30
N TYR A 33 0.78 -1.18 26.39
CA TYR A 33 0.29 -2.38 27.09
C TYR A 33 0.01 -2.07 28.57
N PRO A 34 -1.19 -2.44 29.12
CA PRO A 34 -1.55 -2.17 30.51
C PRO A 34 -0.83 -3.16 31.44
N ILE A 35 0.29 -2.72 32.02
CA ILE A 35 1.13 -3.56 32.90
C ILE A 35 0.38 -3.91 34.19
N LYS A 36 -0.31 -2.93 34.78
CA LYS A 36 -1.12 -3.07 35.99
C LYS A 36 -2.61 -3.31 35.72
N GLY A 37 -2.99 -3.51 34.47
CA GLY A 37 -4.36 -3.81 34.11
C GLY A 37 -4.81 -5.20 34.57
N SER A 38 -6.12 -5.41 34.64
CA SER A 38 -6.69 -6.74 34.86
C SER A 38 -6.30 -7.71 33.75
N GLU A 39 -6.36 -9.01 34.01
CA GLU A 39 -6.09 -10.04 32.99
C GLU A 39 -6.98 -9.87 31.76
N GLU A 40 -8.23 -9.44 31.95
CA GLU A 40 -9.17 -9.18 30.87
C GLU A 40 -8.72 -7.99 30.01
N GLU A 41 -8.24 -6.89 30.60
CA GLU A 41 -7.72 -5.72 29.91
C GLU A 41 -6.46 -6.06 29.12
N GLN A 42 -5.57 -6.86 29.73
CA GLN A 42 -4.34 -7.32 29.08
C GLN A 42 -4.63 -8.22 27.87
N GLN A 43 -5.53 -9.19 28.04
CA GLN A 43 -5.95 -10.07 26.94
C GLN A 43 -6.64 -9.30 25.81
N LYS A 44 -7.53 -8.37 26.17
CA LYS A 44 -8.21 -7.50 25.20
C LYS A 44 -7.20 -6.68 24.38
N PHE A 45 -6.18 -6.11 25.04
CA PHE A 45 -5.13 -5.36 24.36
C PHE A 45 -4.35 -6.25 23.37
N LEU A 46 -3.96 -7.46 23.79
CA LEU A 46 -3.23 -8.40 22.93
C LEU A 46 -4.07 -8.86 21.74
N MET A 47 -5.36 -9.12 21.95
CA MET A 47 -6.28 -9.48 20.86
C MET A 47 -6.48 -8.33 19.88
N ASP A 48 -6.70 -7.08 20.36
CA ASP A 48 -6.85 -5.91 19.51
C ASP A 48 -5.58 -5.65 18.67
N LYS A 49 -4.41 -5.79 19.30
CA LYS A 49 -3.12 -5.67 18.60
C LYS A 49 -2.98 -6.73 17.51
N SER A 50 -3.22 -8.01 17.83
CA SER A 50 -3.14 -9.10 16.86
C SER A 50 -4.12 -8.90 15.69
N TYR A 51 -5.34 -8.44 15.99
CA TYR A 51 -6.33 -8.12 14.97
C TYR A 51 -5.87 -6.99 14.03
N LYS A 52 -5.26 -5.93 14.59
CA LYS A 52 -4.69 -4.83 13.80
C LYS A 52 -3.51 -5.29 12.94
N GLU A 53 -2.65 -6.15 13.47
CA GLU A 53 -1.52 -6.73 12.72
C GLU A 53 -2.00 -7.58 11.54
N LEU A 54 -3.01 -8.43 11.73
CA LEU A 54 -3.62 -9.22 10.66
C LEU A 54 -4.26 -8.35 9.57
N ASN A 55 -5.01 -7.32 9.98
CA ASN A 55 -5.62 -6.38 9.03
C ASN A 55 -4.54 -5.58 8.26
N LEU A 56 -3.43 -5.22 8.90
CA LEU A 56 -2.31 -4.56 8.25
C LEU A 56 -1.68 -5.48 7.20
N GLU A 57 -1.48 -6.75 7.50
CA GLU A 57 -0.94 -7.73 6.55
C GLU A 57 -1.88 -7.90 5.35
N GLU A 58 -3.20 -7.99 5.59
CA GLU A 58 -4.17 -8.08 4.51
C GLU A 58 -4.20 -6.82 3.64
N ALA A 59 -4.19 -5.64 4.26
CA ALA A 59 -4.12 -4.37 3.55
C ALA A 59 -2.84 -4.27 2.69
N GLN A 60 -1.70 -4.70 3.20
CA GLN A 60 -0.44 -4.75 2.43
C GLN A 60 -0.52 -5.73 1.26
N LYS A 61 -1.16 -6.89 1.42
CA LYS A 61 -1.40 -7.84 0.32
C LYS A 61 -2.26 -7.22 -0.79
N GLN A 62 -3.28 -6.44 -0.44
CA GLN A 62 -4.12 -5.76 -1.43
C GLN A 62 -3.35 -4.66 -2.18
N VAL A 63 -2.52 -3.89 -1.48
CA VAL A 63 -1.62 -2.90 -2.11
C VAL A 63 -0.66 -3.58 -3.08
N LYS A 64 -0.10 -4.72 -2.71
CA LYS A 64 0.78 -5.50 -3.59
C LYS A 64 0.04 -5.97 -4.85
N LYS A 65 -1.22 -6.36 -4.75
CA LYS A 65 -2.04 -6.68 -5.92
C LYS A 65 -2.26 -5.45 -6.82
N ALA A 66 -2.48 -4.26 -6.25
CA ALA A 66 -2.57 -3.02 -7.02
C ALA A 66 -1.25 -2.69 -7.76
N SER A 67 -0.10 -2.93 -7.12
CA SER A 67 1.22 -2.81 -7.77
C SER A 67 1.35 -3.76 -8.96
N TYR A 68 0.93 -5.01 -8.83
CA TYR A 68 0.92 -5.95 -9.96
C TYR A 68 0.02 -5.50 -11.11
N ALA A 69 -1.13 -4.87 -10.82
CA ALA A 69 -1.99 -4.32 -11.87
C ALA A 69 -1.24 -3.28 -12.74
N MET A 70 -0.35 -2.48 -12.16
CA MET A 70 0.47 -1.52 -12.90
C MET A 70 1.47 -2.22 -13.82
N TYR A 71 2.07 -3.33 -13.40
CA TYR A 71 2.93 -4.14 -14.28
C TYR A 71 2.15 -4.79 -15.42
N TYR A 72 0.90 -5.23 -15.18
CA TYR A 72 0.04 -5.74 -16.25
C TYR A 72 -0.31 -4.65 -17.25
N ILE A 73 -0.62 -3.42 -16.80
CA ILE A 73 -0.85 -2.28 -17.68
C ILE A 73 0.42 -1.96 -18.49
N ALA A 74 1.59 -1.95 -17.84
CA ALA A 74 2.87 -1.73 -18.52
C ALA A 74 3.11 -2.78 -19.62
N GLY A 75 2.90 -4.06 -19.32
CA GLY A 75 3.02 -5.13 -20.30
C GLY A 75 2.03 -5.01 -21.45
N ALA A 76 0.77 -4.73 -21.15
CA ALA A 76 -0.28 -4.55 -22.15
C ALA A 76 0.00 -3.35 -23.08
N THR A 77 0.46 -2.22 -22.54
CA THR A 77 0.83 -1.05 -23.35
C THR A 77 2.04 -1.32 -24.23
N MET A 78 3.02 -2.07 -23.75
CA MET A 78 4.18 -2.49 -24.56
C MET A 78 3.76 -3.39 -25.72
N VAL A 79 2.92 -4.40 -25.46
CA VAL A 79 2.39 -5.30 -26.49
C VAL A 79 1.56 -4.53 -27.50
N ALA A 80 0.70 -3.62 -27.07
CA ALA A 80 -0.07 -2.75 -27.97
C ALA A 80 0.85 -1.92 -28.85
N GLY A 81 1.91 -1.33 -28.29
CA GLY A 81 2.92 -0.58 -29.06
C GLY A 81 3.57 -1.43 -30.17
N LEU A 82 3.95 -2.68 -29.87
CA LEU A 82 4.51 -3.60 -30.86
C LEU A 82 3.51 -3.95 -31.97
N ILE A 83 2.24 -4.20 -31.63
CA ILE A 83 1.19 -4.49 -32.61
C ILE A 83 0.99 -3.28 -33.55
N PHE A 84 0.88 -2.05 -32.99
CA PHE A 84 0.72 -0.85 -33.79
C PHE A 84 1.93 -0.58 -34.71
N TYR A 85 3.15 -0.87 -34.23
CA TYR A 85 4.35 -0.78 -35.03
C TYR A 85 4.32 -1.76 -36.23
N GLY A 86 3.86 -2.99 -36.02
CA GLY A 86 3.78 -4.02 -37.06
C GLY A 86 2.67 -3.78 -38.09
N VAL A 87 1.54 -3.17 -37.66
CA VAL A 87 0.36 -2.97 -38.53
C VAL A 87 0.43 -1.65 -39.31
N ASN A 88 0.91 -0.57 -38.68
CA ASN A 88 0.97 0.75 -39.32
C ASN A 88 2.31 0.94 -40.06
N LYS A 89 2.33 0.58 -41.33
CA LYS A 89 3.49 0.77 -42.22
C LYS A 89 3.60 2.22 -42.77
N ASP A 90 2.64 3.07 -42.46
CA ASP A 90 2.49 4.44 -43.03
C ASP A 90 3.35 5.50 -42.34
N GLY A 91 4.45 5.11 -41.67
CA GLY A 91 5.40 6.04 -41.04
C GLY A 91 5.06 6.47 -39.61
N ASN A 92 3.81 6.37 -39.16
CA ASN A 92 3.38 6.75 -37.80
C ASN A 92 3.57 5.62 -36.77
N GLY A 93 3.82 4.38 -37.20
CA GLY A 93 3.98 3.21 -36.32
C GLY A 93 5.12 3.39 -35.32
N GLY A 94 6.24 4.00 -35.75
CA GLY A 94 7.40 4.26 -34.88
C GLY A 94 7.09 5.25 -33.76
N ALA A 95 6.36 6.34 -34.05
CA ALA A 95 5.96 7.32 -33.03
C ALA A 95 5.01 6.71 -32.00
N LEU A 96 4.01 5.93 -32.44
CA LEU A 96 3.09 5.22 -31.56
C LEU A 96 3.82 4.20 -30.67
N PHE A 97 4.79 3.47 -31.21
CA PHE A 97 5.62 2.55 -30.44
C PHE A 97 6.41 3.28 -29.36
N LEU A 98 7.04 4.42 -29.67
CA LEU A 98 7.79 5.23 -28.71
C LEU A 98 6.88 5.73 -27.57
N VAL A 99 5.71 6.25 -27.87
CA VAL A 99 4.75 6.73 -26.85
C VAL A 99 4.32 5.57 -25.93
N ASN A 100 3.94 4.42 -26.50
CA ASN A 100 3.56 3.26 -25.70
C ASN A 100 4.71 2.72 -24.86
N SER A 101 5.95 2.74 -25.38
CA SER A 101 7.14 2.35 -24.62
C SER A 101 7.42 3.25 -23.42
N ILE A 102 7.29 4.58 -23.60
CA ILE A 102 7.44 5.54 -22.50
C ILE A 102 6.36 5.29 -21.44
N LEU A 103 5.10 5.10 -21.84
CA LEU A 103 4.01 4.79 -20.91
C LEU A 103 4.24 3.48 -20.18
N ALA A 104 4.71 2.44 -20.86
CA ALA A 104 5.02 1.17 -20.23
C ALA A 104 6.11 1.32 -19.15
N VAL A 105 7.18 2.07 -19.44
CA VAL A 105 8.24 2.36 -18.46
C VAL A 105 7.70 3.15 -17.29
N LEU A 106 6.87 4.18 -17.51
CA LEU A 106 6.26 4.96 -16.43
C LEU A 106 5.42 4.09 -15.50
N PHE A 107 4.55 3.23 -16.03
CA PHE A 107 3.77 2.30 -15.22
C PHE A 107 4.63 1.30 -14.46
N ALA A 108 5.70 0.80 -15.07
CA ALA A 108 6.64 -0.12 -14.40
C ALA A 108 7.37 0.58 -13.23
N VAL A 109 7.83 1.82 -13.42
CA VAL A 109 8.47 2.63 -12.37
C VAL A 109 7.49 2.92 -11.23
N ILE A 110 6.25 3.31 -11.54
CA ILE A 110 5.22 3.56 -10.53
C ILE A 110 4.88 2.27 -9.77
N GLY A 111 4.77 1.13 -10.47
CA GLY A 111 4.56 -0.18 -9.86
C GLY A 111 5.68 -0.53 -8.87
N PHE A 112 6.93 -0.26 -9.23
CA PHE A 112 8.07 -0.43 -8.32
C PHE A 112 8.01 0.54 -7.14
N TRP A 113 7.69 1.81 -7.37
CA TRP A 113 7.57 2.81 -6.31
C TRP A 113 6.45 2.48 -5.32
N CYS A 114 5.35 1.89 -5.79
CA CYS A 114 4.24 1.44 -4.97
C CYS A 114 4.66 0.43 -3.88
N THR A 115 5.75 -0.33 -4.09
CA THR A 115 6.27 -1.25 -3.07
C THR A 115 6.95 -0.52 -1.91
N ARG A 116 7.47 0.69 -2.13
CA ARG A 116 8.16 1.50 -1.12
C ARG A 116 7.24 2.51 -0.43
N MET A 117 6.42 3.18 -1.22
CA MET A 117 5.44 4.19 -0.78
C MET A 117 4.05 3.80 -1.28
N PRO A 118 3.35 2.89 -0.58
CA PRO A 118 2.12 2.28 -1.08
C PRO A 118 1.04 3.29 -1.46
N LEU A 119 0.73 4.23 -0.56
CA LEU A 119 -0.32 5.21 -0.78
C LEU A 119 0.02 6.14 -1.96
N ALA A 120 1.21 6.74 -1.93
CA ALA A 120 1.66 7.64 -3.01
C ALA A 120 1.70 6.94 -4.37
N GLY A 121 2.26 5.71 -4.42
CA GLY A 121 2.36 4.92 -5.64
C GLY A 121 1.00 4.56 -6.24
N VAL A 122 0.05 4.09 -5.41
CA VAL A 122 -1.29 3.73 -5.90
C VAL A 122 -2.06 4.97 -6.39
N ILE A 123 -2.00 6.08 -5.67
CA ILE A 123 -2.66 7.34 -6.09
C ILE A 123 -2.07 7.83 -7.39
N THR A 124 -0.73 7.90 -7.50
CA THR A 124 -0.06 8.37 -8.73
C THR A 124 -0.40 7.48 -9.93
N GLY A 125 -0.35 6.15 -9.77
CA GLY A 125 -0.69 5.21 -10.84
C GLY A 125 -2.14 5.32 -11.28
N THR A 126 -3.07 5.47 -10.33
CA THR A 126 -4.50 5.67 -10.62
C THR A 126 -4.73 6.99 -11.35
N SER A 127 -4.09 8.08 -10.92
CA SER A 127 -4.21 9.39 -11.55
C SER A 127 -3.67 9.38 -12.98
N LEU A 128 -2.51 8.74 -13.20
CA LEU A 128 -1.95 8.59 -14.53
C LEU A 128 -2.87 7.77 -15.46
N TYR A 129 -3.40 6.65 -14.95
CA TYR A 129 -4.35 5.82 -15.69
C TYR A 129 -5.62 6.59 -16.05
N ALA A 130 -6.19 7.34 -15.09
CA ALA A 130 -7.37 8.17 -15.32
C ALA A 130 -7.11 9.27 -16.36
N LEU A 131 -5.94 9.93 -16.30
CA LEU A 131 -5.55 10.94 -17.26
C LEU A 131 -5.49 10.35 -18.68
N ILE A 132 -4.81 9.21 -18.86
CA ILE A 132 -4.72 8.53 -20.16
C ILE A 132 -6.11 8.12 -20.65
N PHE A 133 -6.96 7.60 -19.75
CA PHE A 133 -8.33 7.24 -20.10
C PHE A 133 -9.14 8.42 -20.62
N ILE A 134 -9.06 9.58 -19.94
CA ILE A 134 -9.75 10.81 -20.34
C ILE A 134 -9.23 11.31 -21.71
N LEU A 135 -7.91 11.36 -21.90
CA LEU A 135 -7.31 11.78 -23.18
C LEU A 135 -7.75 10.88 -24.33
N ASN A 136 -7.77 9.57 -24.13
CA ASN A 136 -8.27 8.62 -25.14
C ASN A 136 -9.76 8.81 -25.43
N ALA A 137 -10.58 9.06 -24.40
CA ALA A 137 -12.02 9.29 -24.55
C ALA A 137 -12.33 10.57 -25.32
N ILE A 138 -11.54 11.64 -25.14
CA ILE A 138 -11.66 12.90 -25.91
C ILE A 138 -11.24 12.68 -27.35
N SER A 139 -10.13 11.97 -27.60
CA SER A 139 -9.62 11.74 -28.97
C SER A 139 -10.51 10.81 -29.79
N ASN A 140 -11.08 9.79 -29.16
CA ASN A 140 -12.00 8.84 -29.81
C ASN A 140 -13.01 8.26 -28.79
N PRO A 141 -14.26 8.76 -28.76
CA PRO A 141 -15.29 8.32 -27.82
C PRO A 141 -15.58 6.80 -27.87
N LEU A 142 -15.39 6.16 -29.03
CA LEU A 142 -15.59 4.71 -29.17
C LEU A 142 -14.61 3.89 -28.32
N THR A 143 -13.47 4.49 -27.93
CA THR A 143 -12.51 3.83 -27.04
C THR A 143 -13.09 3.56 -25.65
N ILE A 144 -14.14 4.28 -25.23
CA ILE A 144 -14.82 4.04 -23.96
C ILE A 144 -15.44 2.65 -23.95
N LEU A 145 -16.08 2.26 -25.05
CA LEU A 145 -16.73 0.94 -25.17
C LEU A 145 -15.72 -0.18 -25.43
N SER A 146 -14.60 0.14 -26.09
CA SER A 146 -13.55 -0.83 -26.37
C SER A 146 -12.87 -1.29 -25.07
N GLY A 147 -12.95 -2.61 -24.76
CA GLY A 147 -12.34 -3.19 -23.59
C GLY A 147 -12.96 -2.75 -22.25
N ILE A 148 -14.23 -2.36 -22.25
CA ILE A 148 -14.93 -1.85 -21.05
C ILE A 148 -14.84 -2.80 -19.85
N ILE A 149 -14.88 -4.11 -20.09
CA ILE A 149 -14.78 -5.13 -19.03
C ILE A 149 -13.42 -5.02 -18.33
N PHE A 150 -12.31 -4.95 -19.10
CA PHE A 150 -10.98 -4.79 -18.52
C PHE A 150 -10.83 -3.48 -17.74
N LYS A 151 -11.40 -2.38 -18.27
CA LYS A 151 -11.38 -1.06 -17.59
C LYS A 151 -12.10 -1.10 -16.25
N ILE A 152 -13.26 -1.75 -16.16
CA ILE A 152 -14.01 -1.92 -14.91
C ILE A 152 -13.17 -2.71 -13.89
N PHE A 153 -12.52 -3.79 -14.29
CA PHE A 153 -11.63 -4.56 -13.41
C PHE A 153 -10.45 -3.74 -12.91
N ILE A 154 -9.78 -3.00 -13.79
CA ILE A 154 -8.64 -2.14 -13.44
C ILE A 154 -9.07 -1.04 -12.44
N ILE A 155 -10.18 -0.36 -12.72
CA ILE A 155 -10.74 0.66 -11.82
C ILE A 155 -11.09 0.05 -10.46
N GLY A 156 -11.73 -1.12 -10.46
CA GLY A 156 -12.05 -1.85 -9.22
C GLY A 156 -10.81 -2.20 -8.39
N TRP A 157 -9.72 -2.62 -9.04
CA TRP A 157 -8.45 -2.89 -8.36
C TRP A 157 -7.81 -1.63 -7.80
N PHE A 158 -7.85 -0.52 -8.52
CA PHE A 158 -7.33 0.75 -8.03
C PHE A 158 -8.12 1.29 -6.83
N ILE A 159 -9.45 1.24 -6.87
CA ILE A 159 -10.29 1.66 -5.74
C ILE A 159 -9.97 0.83 -4.48
N ARG A 160 -9.86 -0.49 -4.63
CA ARG A 160 -9.47 -1.38 -3.52
C ARG A 160 -8.05 -1.07 -3.05
N GLY A 161 -7.12 -0.87 -3.97
CA GLY A 161 -5.73 -0.53 -3.66
C GLY A 161 -5.61 0.77 -2.86
N ILE A 162 -6.35 1.83 -3.24
CA ILE A 162 -6.36 3.11 -2.51
C ILE A 162 -6.94 2.92 -1.10
N LYS A 163 -8.09 2.24 -0.97
CA LYS A 163 -8.70 1.97 0.35
C LYS A 163 -7.75 1.21 1.26
N SER A 164 -7.15 0.14 0.75
CA SER A 164 -6.21 -0.67 1.53
C SER A 164 -4.91 0.05 1.85
N ALA A 165 -4.43 0.94 0.98
CA ALA A 165 -3.25 1.75 1.26
C ALA A 165 -3.51 2.78 2.39
N LEU A 166 -4.69 3.41 2.39
CA LEU A 166 -5.11 4.31 3.47
C LEU A 166 -5.28 3.56 4.80
N GLU A 167 -5.89 2.38 4.76
CA GLU A 167 -6.07 1.53 5.93
C GLU A 167 -4.73 1.05 6.50
N ALA A 168 -3.81 0.61 5.63
CA ALA A 168 -2.47 0.21 6.04
C ALA A 168 -1.69 1.35 6.70
N GLU A 169 -1.81 2.59 6.19
CA GLU A 169 -1.16 3.76 6.78
C GLU A 169 -1.74 4.09 8.16
N LYS A 170 -3.08 4.02 8.29
CA LYS A 170 -3.75 4.22 9.58
C LYS A 170 -3.33 3.16 10.60
N LEU A 171 -3.36 1.88 10.21
CA LEU A 171 -2.97 0.77 11.09
C LEU A 171 -1.50 0.84 11.51
N LYS A 172 -0.59 1.24 10.61
CA LYS A 172 0.82 1.48 10.96
C LYS A 172 0.97 2.56 12.03
N LYS A 173 0.21 3.66 11.89
CA LYS A 173 0.21 4.74 12.88
C LYS A 173 -0.34 4.27 14.22
N ASP A 174 -1.44 3.50 14.22
CA ASP A 174 -2.07 2.98 15.44
C ASP A 174 -1.19 1.94 16.16
N LEU A 175 -0.39 1.17 15.40
CA LEU A 175 0.57 0.20 15.93
C LEU A 175 1.95 0.82 16.27
N ASN A 176 2.13 2.12 16.01
CA ASN A 176 3.41 2.84 16.19
C ASN A 176 4.58 2.19 15.42
N ILE A 177 4.28 1.64 14.23
CA ILE A 177 5.25 1.04 13.30
C ILE A 177 5.51 2.05 12.18
N GLY A 178 6.61 2.77 12.29
CA GLY A 178 7.03 3.77 11.31
C GLY A 178 8.42 3.53 10.77
#